data_98c237fb7c01bd553df1ffc1e514ed08
#
_entry.id   98c237fb7c01bd553df1ffc1e514ed08
#
_cell.length_a   1.000
_cell.length_b   1.000
_cell.length_c   1.000
_cell.angle_alpha   90.00
_cell.angle_beta   90.00
_cell.angle_gamma   90.00
#
_symmetry.space_group_name_H-M   'P 1'
#
loop_
_entity.id
_entity.type
_entity.pdbx_description
1 polymer ?
#
loop_
_entity_poly.entity_id
_entity_poly.type
_entity_poly.pdbx_seq_one_letter_code
_entity_poly.pdbx_strand_id
1 'polypeptide(L)'
;IPPGPNRVTPAGLVLIAAKVAEFEALLAQAADEEAAKPLKRDLNYWRARQATAEVQPAASGERVQFASRVRFRLNGKDRVVEIVGYDEADPAQDRLAFTAPLAQALLGAEVGELLDFNGQEEAIEVLGIAAL
;
A
#
# COMPACT_ATOMS: atom_id res chain seq x y z
N ILE A 1 -6.21 -12.28 6.04
CA ILE A 1 -6.14 -10.83 6.33
C ILE A 1 -4.82 -10.54 7.03
N PRO A 2 -4.04 -9.57 6.54
CA PRO A 2 -2.77 -9.23 7.17
C PRO A 2 -2.99 -8.66 8.57
N PRO A 3 -2.07 -8.92 9.51
CA PRO A 3 -2.16 -8.38 10.86
C PRO A 3 -1.88 -6.88 10.89
N GLY A 4 -2.34 -6.22 11.95
CA GLY A 4 -2.11 -4.81 12.17
C GLY A 4 -3.19 -3.91 11.61
N PRO A 5 -3.03 -2.58 11.72
CA PRO A 5 -4.04 -1.62 11.27
C PRO A 5 -4.21 -1.64 9.77
N ASN A 6 -5.45 -1.48 9.30
CA ASN A 6 -5.78 -1.41 7.88
C ASN A 6 -5.74 0.04 7.40
N ARG A 7 -4.55 0.59 7.24
CA ARG A 7 -4.36 1.94 6.74
C ARG A 7 -4.53 1.99 5.24
N VAL A 8 -5.30 2.94 4.76
CA VAL A 8 -5.57 3.12 3.33
C VAL A 8 -5.44 4.58 2.92
N THR A 9 -5.10 4.79 1.64
CA THR A 9 -5.24 6.10 1.02
C THR A 9 -6.70 6.28 0.58
N PRO A 10 -7.16 7.50 0.27
CA PRO A 10 -8.49 7.69 -0.31
C PRO A 10 -8.71 6.86 -1.57
N ALA A 11 -7.70 6.73 -2.43
CA ALA A 11 -7.78 5.88 -3.61
C ALA A 11 -7.91 4.40 -3.25
N GLY A 12 -7.27 3.97 -2.15
CA GLY A 12 -7.39 2.61 -1.65
C GLY A 12 -8.79 2.27 -1.17
N LEU A 13 -9.46 3.21 -0.52
CA LEU A 13 -10.84 3.01 -0.11
C LEU A 13 -11.77 2.82 -1.33
N VAL A 14 -11.55 3.61 -2.38
CA VAL A 14 -12.30 3.47 -3.64
C VAL A 14 -12.04 2.09 -4.26
N LEU A 15 -10.80 1.65 -4.28
CA LEU A 15 -10.43 0.33 -4.80
C LEU A 15 -11.13 -0.79 -4.04
N ILE A 16 -11.14 -0.73 -2.71
CA ILE A 16 -11.79 -1.74 -1.87
C ILE A 16 -13.29 -1.76 -2.12
N ALA A 17 -13.94 -0.60 -2.19
CA ALA A 17 -15.37 -0.50 -2.50
C ALA A 17 -15.68 -1.10 -3.87
N ALA A 18 -14.83 -0.87 -4.87
CA ALA A 18 -14.99 -1.44 -6.20
C ALA A 18 -14.88 -2.98 -6.18
N LYS A 19 -13.96 -3.52 -5.36
CA LYS A 19 -13.81 -4.97 -5.20
C LYS A 19 -15.03 -5.59 -4.54
N VAL A 20 -15.61 -4.95 -3.54
CA VAL A 20 -16.86 -5.42 -2.92
C VAL A 20 -17.96 -5.50 -3.97
N ALA A 21 -18.15 -4.45 -4.76
CA ALA A 21 -19.18 -4.41 -5.81
C ALA A 21 -18.93 -5.49 -6.88
N GLU A 22 -17.68 -5.67 -7.29
CA GLU A 22 -17.30 -6.69 -8.28
C GLU A 22 -17.66 -8.10 -7.82
N PHE A 23 -17.31 -8.46 -6.59
CA PHE A 23 -17.57 -9.81 -6.07
C PHE A 23 -19.05 -10.01 -5.74
N GLU A 24 -19.76 -8.97 -5.33
CA GLU A 24 -21.22 -9.05 -5.19
C GLU A 24 -21.90 -9.39 -6.52
N ALA A 25 -21.49 -8.73 -7.60
CA ALA A 25 -22.02 -8.98 -8.93
C ALA A 25 -21.70 -10.38 -9.44
N LEU A 26 -20.44 -10.83 -9.25
CA LEU A 26 -20.03 -12.17 -9.64
C LEU A 26 -20.77 -13.25 -8.87
N LEU A 27 -20.97 -13.04 -7.57
CA LEU A 27 -21.69 -13.98 -6.72
C LEU A 27 -23.16 -14.10 -7.16
N ALA A 28 -23.80 -13.00 -7.52
CA ALA A 28 -25.18 -13.00 -8.00
C ALA A 28 -25.36 -13.81 -9.30
N GLN A 29 -24.28 -14.00 -10.08
CA GLN A 29 -24.29 -14.72 -11.34
C GLN A 29 -23.70 -16.13 -11.25
N ALA A 30 -23.33 -16.57 -10.03
CA ALA A 30 -22.75 -17.91 -9.86
C ALA A 30 -23.75 -18.99 -10.25
N ALA A 31 -23.27 -19.98 -11.04
CA ALA A 31 -24.13 -21.03 -11.59
C ALA A 31 -24.59 -22.03 -10.53
N ASP A 32 -23.75 -22.30 -9.52
CA ASP A 32 -24.03 -23.27 -8.47
C ASP A 32 -23.20 -22.97 -7.21
N GLU A 33 -23.37 -23.80 -6.16
CA GLU A 33 -22.67 -23.64 -4.89
C GLU A 33 -21.16 -23.79 -5.02
N GLU A 34 -20.69 -24.64 -5.90
CA GLU A 34 -19.23 -24.82 -6.10
C GLU A 34 -18.61 -23.57 -6.71
N ALA A 35 -19.26 -22.93 -7.66
CA ALA A 35 -18.83 -21.67 -8.24
C ALA A 35 -18.91 -20.52 -7.22
N ALA A 36 -19.91 -20.57 -6.34
CA ALA A 36 -20.15 -19.52 -5.34
C ALA A 36 -19.13 -19.50 -4.21
N LYS A 37 -18.58 -20.66 -3.80
CA LYS A 37 -17.69 -20.76 -2.63
C LYS A 37 -16.48 -19.82 -2.66
N PRO A 38 -15.65 -19.83 -3.71
CA PRO A 38 -14.50 -18.91 -3.75
C PRO A 38 -14.93 -17.45 -3.79
N LEU A 39 -16.06 -17.16 -4.45
CA LEU A 39 -16.57 -15.79 -4.54
C LEU A 39 -17.05 -15.28 -3.19
N LYS A 40 -17.72 -16.12 -2.39
CA LYS A 40 -18.11 -15.77 -1.02
C LYS A 40 -16.91 -15.49 -0.13
N ARG A 41 -15.86 -16.30 -0.25
CA ARG A 41 -14.62 -16.12 0.51
C ARG A 41 -13.97 -14.79 0.15
N ASP A 42 -13.85 -14.48 -1.13
CA ASP A 42 -13.23 -13.25 -1.60
C ASP A 42 -14.09 -12.04 -1.22
N LEU A 43 -15.41 -12.14 -1.34
CA LEU A 43 -16.31 -11.07 -0.92
C LEU A 43 -16.18 -10.79 0.58
N ASN A 44 -16.11 -11.83 1.40
CA ASN A 44 -15.92 -11.67 2.85
C ASN A 44 -14.61 -10.97 3.18
N TYR A 45 -13.53 -11.30 2.47
CA TYR A 45 -12.25 -10.59 2.61
C TYR A 45 -12.40 -9.10 2.34
N TRP A 46 -12.97 -8.74 1.19
CA TRP A 46 -13.09 -7.34 0.80
C TRP A 46 -14.05 -6.55 1.69
N ARG A 47 -15.15 -7.19 2.15
CA ARG A 47 -16.05 -6.56 3.12
C ARG A 47 -15.37 -6.29 4.45
N ALA A 48 -14.54 -7.22 4.92
CA ALA A 48 -13.76 -7.00 6.14
C ALA A 48 -12.75 -5.86 5.96
N ARG A 49 -12.08 -5.80 4.81
CA ARG A 49 -11.15 -4.70 4.51
C ARG A 49 -11.88 -3.36 4.43
N GLN A 50 -13.06 -3.32 3.85
CA GLN A 50 -13.87 -2.11 3.82
C GLN A 50 -14.30 -1.67 5.22
N ALA A 51 -14.75 -2.61 6.03
CA ALA A 51 -15.24 -2.32 7.39
C ALA A 51 -14.15 -1.82 8.32
N THR A 52 -12.90 -2.26 8.13
CA THR A 52 -11.77 -1.91 9.00
C THR A 52 -10.88 -0.82 8.44
N ALA A 53 -11.17 -0.28 7.27
CA ALA A 53 -10.33 0.71 6.61
C ALA A 53 -10.21 1.98 7.44
N GLU A 54 -8.96 2.43 7.64
CA GLU A 54 -8.63 3.67 8.32
C GLU A 54 -7.99 4.61 7.30
N VAL A 55 -8.79 5.50 6.75
CA VAL A 55 -8.29 6.46 5.75
C VAL A 55 -7.34 7.43 6.41
N GLN A 56 -6.12 7.52 5.88
CA GLN A 56 -5.08 8.38 6.42
C GLN A 56 -5.13 9.76 5.78
N PRO A 57 -4.76 10.82 6.53
CA PRO A 57 -4.65 12.16 5.95
C PRO A 57 -3.52 12.24 4.93
N ALA A 58 -3.55 13.28 4.10
CA ALA A 58 -2.48 13.54 3.16
C ALA A 58 -1.14 13.73 3.89
N ALA A 59 -0.05 13.21 3.32
CA ALA A 59 1.28 13.38 3.87
C ALA A 59 1.72 14.85 3.78
N SER A 60 2.54 15.31 4.75
CA SER A 60 2.99 16.70 4.82
C SER A 60 4.07 17.03 3.79
N GLY A 61 4.83 16.05 3.32
CA GLY A 61 6.00 16.27 2.46
C GLY A 61 7.30 16.61 3.22
N GLU A 62 7.25 16.75 4.54
CA GLU A 62 8.43 17.04 5.37
C GLU A 62 9.21 15.78 5.73
N ARG A 63 8.48 14.71 6.04
CA ARG A 63 9.05 13.40 6.34
C ARG A 63 8.33 12.34 5.51
N VAL A 64 9.00 11.23 5.30
CA VAL A 64 8.36 10.08 4.67
C VAL A 64 7.30 9.53 5.61
N GLN A 65 6.06 9.50 5.14
CA GLN A 65 4.89 9.04 5.88
C GLN A 65 4.08 8.08 5.02
N PHE A 66 3.10 7.43 5.63
CA PHE A 66 2.07 6.77 4.84
C PHE A 66 1.45 7.77 3.86
N ALA A 67 1.21 7.34 2.63
CA ALA A 67 0.73 8.18 1.53
C ALA A 67 1.76 9.21 1.03
N SER A 68 3.05 8.92 1.21
CA SER A 68 4.14 9.69 0.60
C SER A 68 4.55 9.07 -0.73
N ARG A 69 4.97 9.95 -1.65
CA ARG A 69 5.77 9.58 -2.82
C ARG A 69 7.20 9.96 -2.52
N VAL A 70 8.12 8.99 -2.61
CA VAL A 70 9.51 9.20 -2.21
C VAL A 70 10.41 8.95 -3.40
N ARG A 71 11.25 9.94 -3.72
CA ARG A 71 12.34 9.78 -4.67
C ARG A 71 13.62 9.57 -3.86
N PHE A 72 14.33 8.51 -4.19
CA PHE A 72 15.54 8.13 -3.47
C PHE A 72 16.51 7.43 -4.41
N ARG A 73 17.76 7.34 -3.96
CA ARG A 73 18.80 6.59 -4.65
C ARG A 73 19.15 5.37 -3.82
N LEU A 74 19.06 4.19 -4.43
CA LEU A 74 19.41 2.92 -3.79
C LEU A 74 20.58 2.31 -4.55
N ASN A 75 21.71 2.19 -3.85
CA ASN A 75 22.94 1.63 -4.44
C ASN A 75 23.30 2.29 -5.78
N GLY A 76 23.18 3.61 -5.85
CA GLY A 76 23.50 4.41 -7.01
C GLY A 76 22.42 4.50 -8.09
N LYS A 77 21.26 3.88 -7.88
CA LYS A 77 20.14 3.92 -8.84
C LYS A 77 18.98 4.73 -8.28
N ASP A 78 18.50 5.68 -9.07
CA ASP A 78 17.35 6.50 -8.70
C ASP A 78 16.07 5.70 -8.84
N ARG A 79 15.19 5.82 -7.83
CA ARG A 79 13.87 5.19 -7.81
C ARG A 79 12.85 6.15 -7.23
N VAL A 80 11.59 5.94 -7.61
CA VAL A 80 10.44 6.63 -7.01
C VAL A 80 9.45 5.55 -6.58
N VAL A 81 9.01 5.61 -5.33
CA VAL A 81 7.99 4.68 -4.81
C VAL A 81 6.89 5.45 -4.12
N GLU A 82 5.72 4.82 -4.04
CA GLU A 82 4.58 5.32 -3.29
C GLU A 82 4.32 4.38 -2.12
N ILE A 83 4.14 4.93 -0.92
CA ILE A 83 3.84 4.13 0.28
C ILE A 83 2.34 4.13 0.49
N VAL A 84 1.73 2.96 0.36
CA VAL A 84 0.28 2.79 0.32
C VAL A 84 -0.18 1.67 1.25
N GLY A 85 -1.49 1.43 1.29
CA GLY A 85 -2.06 0.34 2.08
C GLY A 85 -1.77 -1.03 1.46
N TYR A 86 -1.99 -2.08 2.25
CA TYR A 86 -1.69 -3.45 1.85
C TYR A 86 -2.41 -3.83 0.54
N ASP A 87 -3.70 -3.51 0.44
CA ASP A 87 -4.52 -3.91 -0.72
C ASP A 87 -4.26 -3.04 -1.96
N GLU A 88 -3.58 -1.91 -1.79
CA GLU A 88 -3.20 -1.00 -2.89
C GLU A 88 -1.82 -1.31 -3.45
N ALA A 89 -1.06 -2.15 -2.77
CA ALA A 89 0.34 -2.42 -3.12
C ALA A 89 0.43 -3.10 -4.48
N ASP A 90 1.36 -2.61 -5.30
CA ASP A 90 1.68 -3.16 -6.60
C ASP A 90 3.15 -2.89 -6.90
N PRO A 91 4.06 -3.79 -6.48
CA PRO A 91 5.49 -3.57 -6.68
C PRO A 91 5.91 -3.34 -8.12
N ALA A 92 5.17 -3.90 -9.08
CA ALA A 92 5.45 -3.69 -10.50
C ALA A 92 5.24 -2.23 -10.93
N GLN A 93 4.44 -1.47 -10.18
CA GLN A 93 4.20 -0.05 -10.40
C GLN A 93 4.80 0.83 -9.30
N ASP A 94 5.76 0.30 -8.56
CA ASP A 94 6.45 0.99 -7.46
C ASP A 94 5.50 1.49 -6.36
N ARG A 95 4.43 0.76 -6.10
CA ARG A 95 3.54 0.98 -4.97
C ARG A 95 3.85 -0.04 -3.90
N LEU A 96 4.39 0.41 -2.78
CA LEU A 96 4.81 -0.45 -1.69
C LEU A 96 3.79 -0.41 -0.57
N ALA A 97 3.44 -1.58 -0.03
CA ALA A 97 2.71 -1.63 1.23
C ALA A 97 3.56 -0.96 2.32
N PHE A 98 2.94 -0.21 3.19
CA PHE A 98 3.66 0.48 4.27
C PHE A 98 4.39 -0.48 5.21
N THR A 99 4.01 -1.75 5.21
CA THR A 99 4.67 -2.81 5.99
C THR A 99 5.85 -3.45 5.27
N ALA A 100 6.08 -3.16 4.00
CA ALA A 100 7.19 -3.74 3.24
C ALA A 100 8.54 -3.26 3.78
N PRO A 101 9.59 -4.10 3.73
CA PRO A 101 10.90 -3.74 4.30
C PRO A 101 11.45 -2.42 3.79
N LEU A 102 11.36 -2.14 2.49
CA LEU A 102 11.86 -0.89 1.93
C LEU A 102 11.04 0.30 2.43
N ALA A 103 9.72 0.18 2.50
CA ALA A 103 8.86 1.22 3.05
C ALA A 103 9.21 1.50 4.52
N GLN A 104 9.41 0.45 5.31
CA GLN A 104 9.81 0.59 6.72
C GLN A 104 11.15 1.30 6.87
N ALA A 105 12.11 1.05 5.98
CA ALA A 105 13.39 1.73 5.99
C ALA A 105 13.26 3.23 5.67
N LEU A 106 12.33 3.60 4.80
CA LEU A 106 12.11 4.99 4.38
C LEU A 106 11.28 5.81 5.37
N LEU A 107 10.32 5.18 6.07
CA LEU A 107 9.38 5.89 6.94
C LEU A 107 10.10 6.71 8.01
N GLY A 108 9.69 7.97 8.15
CA GLY A 108 10.26 8.91 9.12
C GLY A 108 11.46 9.69 8.63
N ALA A 109 12.00 9.37 7.45
CA ALA A 109 13.18 10.02 6.92
C ALA A 109 12.88 11.41 6.36
N GLU A 110 13.90 12.26 6.36
CA GLU A 110 13.87 13.59 5.74
C GLU A 110 14.72 13.60 4.48
N VAL A 111 14.49 14.57 3.61
CA VAL A 111 15.32 14.77 2.42
C VAL A 111 16.78 14.98 2.84
N GLY A 112 17.69 14.30 2.17
CA GLY A 112 19.13 14.35 2.44
C GLY A 112 19.62 13.30 3.39
N GLU A 113 18.75 12.56 4.08
CA GLU A 113 19.18 11.49 4.96
C GLU A 113 19.75 10.31 4.18
N LEU A 114 20.79 9.70 4.78
CA LEU A 114 21.37 8.45 4.34
C LEU A 114 20.86 7.35 5.26
N LEU A 115 20.35 6.28 4.69
CA LEU A 115 19.70 5.20 5.43
C LEU A 115 20.38 3.87 5.14
N ASP A 116 20.48 3.05 6.16
CA ASP A 116 20.94 1.67 5.99
C ASP A 116 19.79 0.81 5.47
N PHE A 117 20.12 -0.14 4.61
CA PHE A 117 19.11 -1.05 4.08
C PHE A 117 19.74 -2.39 3.72
N ASN A 118 19.06 -3.45 4.12
CA ASN A 118 19.41 -4.83 3.75
C ASN A 118 20.88 -5.18 4.11
N GLY A 119 21.33 -4.71 5.28
CA GLY A 119 22.68 -4.97 5.77
C GLY A 119 23.75 -4.09 5.18
N GLN A 120 23.41 -3.14 4.32
CA GLN A 120 24.36 -2.19 3.72
C GLN A 120 24.21 -0.81 4.35
N GLU A 121 25.33 -0.26 4.82
CA GLU A 121 25.34 1.10 5.38
C GLU A 121 25.17 2.13 4.28
N GLU A 122 24.36 3.16 4.56
CA GLU A 122 24.14 4.30 3.68
C GLU A 122 23.71 3.87 2.25
N ALA A 123 22.96 2.77 2.16
CA ALA A 123 22.51 2.23 0.88
C ALA A 123 21.48 3.15 0.20
N ILE A 124 20.74 3.93 0.98
CA ILE A 124 19.66 4.80 0.49
C ILE A 124 19.98 6.26 0.80
N GLU A 125 19.82 7.12 -0.21
CA GLU A 125 19.82 8.57 -0.04
C GLU A 125 18.44 9.10 -0.41
N VAL A 126 17.77 9.80 0.51
CA VAL A 126 16.45 10.38 0.26
C VAL A 126 16.61 11.68 -0.52
N LEU A 127 16.04 11.73 -1.73
CA LEU A 127 16.20 12.86 -2.66
C LEU A 127 15.00 13.81 -2.69
N GLY A 128 13.80 13.29 -2.49
CA GLY A 128 12.60 14.11 -2.50
C GLY A 128 11.42 13.39 -1.87
N ILE A 129 10.52 14.17 -1.28
CA ILE A 129 9.32 13.67 -0.63
C ILE A 129 8.14 14.52 -1.09
N ALA A 130 7.04 13.87 -1.46
CA ALA A 130 5.81 14.55 -1.84
C ALA A 130 4.61 13.78 -1.32
N ALA A 131 3.48 14.45 -1.20
CA ALA A 131 2.20 13.79 -0.94
C ALA A 131 1.71 13.09 -2.21
N LEU A 132 0.94 12.03 -2.05
CA LEU A 132 0.25 11.38 -3.16
C LEU A 132 -0.87 12.26 -3.70
#